data_961d4322401d99f47152f149969f85fa
#
_entry.id   961d4322401d99f47152f149969f85fa
#
_cell.length_a   1.000
_cell.length_b   1.000
_cell.length_c   1.000
_cell.angle_alpha   90.00
_cell.angle_beta   90.00
_cell.angle_gamma   90.00
#
_symmetry.space_group_name_H-M   'P 1'
#
loop_
_entity.id
_entity.type
_entity.pdbx_description
1 polymer ?
#
loop_
_entity_poly.entity_id
_entity_poly.type
_entity_poly.pdbx_seq_one_letter_code
_entity_poly.pdbx_strand_id
1 'polypeptide(L)'
;MLVRSSFLGALLVALAGCALQTIQGNYTCTDPDKGHRGPNGEPDPCHYQDADAGEYTEPRCASGEYVHWRSGWDSPSWLWIGPEDQAPECPFGPASVSYEGRTDLVAPTACEACTCQPPTGSCALPSKLTASKSVCSIPGAPTTSFNAPAPWDGHCDSTTQVPQGAAYSLTIDALTMTENGCTPGPTLPAKVVSLRWNTFARGCDVKLPVGPLERTACVPADTLPPGFNLCIFHEGERDCLDEGSGSVFTERHVFYEGVEDARQCSACTCGAPTGSACTATISIYKGADLTCSGPTVANGITISSAGPVCLDIALPGQALGSKSAGPTTYLPGMCPAMGGDASGSAVKINPATLCCRP
;
A
#
# COMPACT_ATOMS: atom_id res chain seq x y z
N MET A 1 -9.39 -20.47 -33.23
CA MET A 1 -10.60 -21.29 -33.27
C MET A 1 -11.63 -20.61 -32.40
N LEU A 2 -12.37 -19.73 -32.93
CA LEU A 2 -13.74 -19.75 -33.42
C LEU A 2 -14.69 -20.57 -32.53
N VAL A 3 -15.66 -19.90 -31.85
CA VAL A 3 -17.07 -19.91 -32.25
C VAL A 3 -17.81 -18.76 -31.54
N ARG A 4 -18.37 -17.84 -32.32
CA ARG A 4 -19.43 -16.89 -31.97
C ARG A 4 -20.75 -17.64 -31.93
N SER A 5 -21.66 -17.26 -31.02
CA SER A 5 -23.09 -17.50 -31.18
C SER A 5 -23.86 -16.27 -30.69
N SER A 6 -24.43 -15.59 -31.66
CA SER A 6 -25.42 -14.54 -31.52
C SER A 6 -26.79 -15.19 -31.30
N PHE A 7 -27.55 -14.70 -30.32
CA PHE A 7 -29.02 -14.90 -30.28
C PHE A 7 -29.69 -13.54 -30.21
N LEU A 8 -30.24 -13.13 -31.35
CA LEU A 8 -31.27 -12.09 -31.45
C LEU A 8 -32.62 -12.70 -31.02
N GLY A 9 -33.20 -12.19 -29.97
CA GLY A 9 -34.56 -12.45 -29.58
C GLY A 9 -35.36 -11.15 -29.64
N ALA A 10 -36.08 -10.93 -30.72
CA ALA A 10 -37.02 -9.83 -30.88
C ALA A 10 -38.28 -10.09 -30.05
N LEU A 11 -38.56 -9.24 -29.06
CA LEU A 11 -39.81 -9.25 -28.32
C LEU A 11 -40.64 -8.05 -28.79
N LEU A 12 -41.67 -8.33 -29.62
CA LEU A 12 -42.70 -7.40 -30.00
C LEU A 12 -43.62 -7.16 -28.78
N VAL A 13 -43.54 -5.96 -28.20
CA VAL A 13 -44.56 -5.49 -27.24
C VAL A 13 -45.54 -4.57 -28.00
N ALA A 14 -46.78 -5.06 -28.12
CA ALA A 14 -47.88 -4.30 -28.66
C ALA A 14 -48.23 -3.15 -27.70
N LEU A 15 -47.98 -1.93 -28.12
CA LEU A 15 -48.47 -0.70 -27.47
C LEU A 15 -49.96 -0.53 -27.82
N ALA A 16 -50.83 -0.81 -26.85
CA ALA A 16 -52.20 -0.35 -26.88
C ALA A 16 -52.20 1.16 -26.61
N GLY A 17 -52.34 1.94 -27.66
CA GLY A 17 -52.44 3.39 -27.57
C GLY A 17 -53.79 3.80 -26.99
N CYS A 18 -53.76 4.35 -25.75
CA CYS A 18 -54.85 5.25 -25.32
C CYS A 18 -54.59 6.63 -25.90
N ALA A 19 -55.33 6.97 -26.94
CA ALA A 19 -55.36 8.33 -27.48
C ALA A 19 -56.09 9.23 -26.47
N LEU A 20 -55.35 10.05 -25.74
CA LEU A 20 -55.90 11.20 -25.03
C LEU A 20 -56.28 12.26 -26.09
N GLN A 21 -57.54 12.36 -26.41
CA GLN A 21 -58.07 13.51 -27.14
C GLN A 21 -58.06 14.72 -26.20
N THR A 22 -57.13 15.63 -26.42
CA THR A 22 -57.18 16.97 -25.81
C THR A 22 -58.32 17.76 -26.47
N ILE A 23 -59.43 17.94 -25.76
CA ILE A 23 -60.48 18.89 -26.17
C ILE A 23 -59.96 20.26 -25.69
N GLN A 24 -59.40 21.05 -26.62
CA GLN A 24 -59.17 22.47 -26.42
C GLN A 24 -60.48 23.20 -26.71
N GLY A 25 -61.32 23.38 -25.69
CA GLY A 25 -62.47 24.30 -25.76
C GLY A 25 -62.11 25.55 -24.94
N ASN A 26 -62.01 26.70 -25.61
CA ASN A 26 -61.99 27.99 -24.92
C ASN A 26 -63.38 28.24 -24.34
N TYR A 27 -63.55 27.98 -23.05
CA TYR A 27 -64.76 28.34 -22.32
C TYR A 27 -64.50 29.65 -21.55
N THR A 28 -65.16 30.71 -21.93
CA THR A 28 -65.27 31.95 -21.16
C THR A 28 -66.54 31.87 -20.29
N CYS A 29 -66.34 31.66 -18.99
CA CYS A 29 -67.41 31.71 -18.01
C CYS A 29 -67.77 33.16 -17.76
N THR A 30 -68.89 33.57 -18.31
CA THR A 30 -69.47 34.86 -18.03
C THR A 30 -70.89 34.65 -17.51
N ASP A 31 -71.13 35.04 -16.26
CA ASP A 31 -72.36 35.16 -15.52
C ASP A 31 -72.84 33.92 -14.70
N PRO A 32 -72.86 33.99 -13.37
CA PRO A 32 -73.21 32.86 -12.49
C PRO A 32 -74.72 32.62 -12.37
N ASP A 33 -75.62 33.48 -12.94
CA ASP A 33 -77.07 33.41 -12.71
C ASP A 33 -77.93 32.91 -13.88
N LYS A 34 -77.29 32.43 -14.95
CA LYS A 34 -78.04 31.85 -16.07
C LYS A 34 -77.65 30.42 -16.33
N GLY A 35 -78.52 29.50 -15.88
CA GLY A 35 -78.41 28.08 -16.18
C GLY A 35 -78.37 27.80 -17.68
N HIS A 36 -77.20 27.77 -18.27
CA HIS A 36 -76.97 27.36 -19.65
C HIS A 36 -76.56 25.89 -19.71
N ARG A 37 -77.35 25.12 -20.44
CA ARG A 37 -76.95 23.82 -20.96
C ARG A 37 -76.16 24.02 -22.23
N GLY A 38 -75.06 23.30 -22.36
CA GLY A 38 -74.29 23.26 -23.59
C GLY A 38 -75.19 22.81 -24.78
N PRO A 39 -74.76 23.02 -26.02
CA PRO A 39 -75.59 22.77 -27.24
C PRO A 39 -76.01 21.29 -27.39
N ASN A 40 -75.51 20.37 -26.64
CA ASN A 40 -75.83 18.93 -26.65
C ASN A 40 -76.51 18.45 -25.35
N GLY A 41 -76.99 19.34 -24.48
CA GLY A 41 -77.67 18.95 -23.25
C GLY A 41 -76.80 18.46 -22.12
N GLU A 42 -75.47 18.52 -22.27
CA GLU A 42 -74.51 18.16 -21.22
C GLU A 42 -74.39 19.25 -20.15
N PRO A 43 -74.19 18.92 -18.90
CA PRO A 43 -74.02 19.91 -17.84
C PRO A 43 -72.81 20.81 -18.14
N ASP A 44 -73.01 22.13 -17.99
CA ASP A 44 -71.98 23.15 -18.15
C ASP A 44 -70.77 22.82 -17.17
N PRO A 45 -69.58 22.68 -17.72
CA PRO A 45 -68.43 22.41 -16.86
C PRO A 45 -68.12 23.52 -15.87
N CYS A 46 -68.74 24.69 -15.99
CA CYS A 46 -68.64 25.77 -15.00
C CYS A 46 -69.54 25.60 -13.78
N HIS A 47 -70.47 24.62 -13.80
CA HIS A 47 -71.40 24.39 -12.69
C HIS A 47 -71.04 23.17 -11.81
N TYR A 48 -69.83 22.70 -11.90
CA TYR A 48 -69.31 21.78 -10.90
C TYR A 48 -68.73 22.60 -9.73
N GLN A 49 -69.62 23.41 -9.11
CA GLN A 49 -69.32 24.01 -7.81
C GLN A 49 -70.35 23.48 -6.82
N ASP A 50 -69.75 22.70 -5.88
CA ASP A 50 -70.11 22.72 -4.48
C ASP A 50 -71.46 22.08 -4.06
N ALA A 51 -71.43 20.74 -4.02
CA ALA A 51 -72.23 20.11 -2.97
C ALA A 51 -71.33 19.49 -1.81
N ASP A 52 -70.03 19.53 -1.92
CA ASP A 52 -69.12 19.13 -0.82
C ASP A 52 -67.74 19.77 -1.01
N ALA A 53 -67.69 21.10 -1.09
CA ALA A 53 -66.45 21.81 -0.78
C ALA A 53 -66.26 21.77 0.75
N GLY A 54 -65.93 20.60 1.27
CA GLY A 54 -65.12 20.53 2.48
C GLY A 54 -63.91 21.41 2.18
N GLU A 55 -63.76 22.45 2.97
CA GLU A 55 -62.67 23.39 2.98
C GLU A 55 -61.37 22.60 2.71
N TYR A 56 -60.84 22.72 1.47
CA TYR A 56 -59.56 22.15 1.13
C TYR A 56 -58.55 22.95 1.93
N THR A 57 -58.45 22.60 3.23
CA THR A 57 -57.40 23.08 4.07
C THR A 57 -56.14 22.47 3.47
N GLU A 58 -55.38 23.29 2.74
CA GLU A 58 -54.01 22.92 2.37
C GLU A 58 -53.39 22.24 3.59
N PRO A 59 -52.77 21.06 3.43
CA PRO A 59 -52.17 20.39 4.54
C PRO A 59 -51.14 21.36 5.14
N ARG A 60 -51.59 22.07 6.19
CA ARG A 60 -50.73 23.03 6.89
C ARG A 60 -49.62 22.24 7.52
N CYS A 61 -48.36 22.66 7.29
CA CYS A 61 -47.22 22.21 8.07
C CYS A 61 -47.42 22.72 9.50
N ALA A 62 -48.22 22.01 10.31
CA ALA A 62 -48.86 22.48 11.52
C ALA A 62 -47.89 22.93 12.63
N SER A 63 -46.60 22.52 12.58
CA SER A 63 -45.56 22.88 13.57
C SER A 63 -44.17 22.98 12.90
N GLY A 64 -44.09 23.32 11.62
CA GLY A 64 -42.81 23.36 10.91
C GLY A 64 -42.85 24.28 9.69
N GLU A 65 -41.90 24.09 8.81
CA GLU A 65 -41.80 24.81 7.54
C GLU A 65 -41.78 23.86 6.35
N TYR A 66 -42.25 24.33 5.20
CA TYR A 66 -42.06 23.63 3.96
C TYR A 66 -40.67 23.87 3.42
N VAL A 67 -39.92 22.77 3.20
CA VAL A 67 -38.64 22.81 2.51
C VAL A 67 -38.83 22.35 1.07
N HIS A 68 -38.17 23.01 0.16
CA HIS A 68 -38.14 22.69 -1.25
C HIS A 68 -36.77 22.21 -1.67
N TRP A 69 -36.70 21.13 -2.46
CA TRP A 69 -35.43 20.63 -3.00
C TRP A 69 -35.43 20.55 -4.51
N ARG A 70 -34.24 20.48 -5.09
CA ARG A 70 -34.05 20.58 -6.54
C ARG A 70 -34.43 19.32 -7.29
N SER A 71 -34.69 19.47 -8.58
CA SER A 71 -34.78 18.36 -9.52
C SER A 71 -33.45 17.63 -9.62
N GLY A 72 -33.46 16.30 -9.62
CA GLY A 72 -32.27 15.45 -9.68
C GLY A 72 -31.58 15.19 -8.34
N TRP A 73 -32.14 15.73 -7.24
CA TRP A 73 -31.74 15.41 -5.87
C TRP A 73 -32.81 14.53 -5.22
N ASP A 74 -32.36 13.63 -4.34
CA ASP A 74 -33.29 12.83 -3.56
C ASP A 74 -34.00 13.65 -2.49
N SER A 75 -35.11 13.12 -1.98
CA SER A 75 -35.86 13.74 -0.89
C SER A 75 -35.00 13.94 0.34
N PRO A 76 -35.30 14.96 1.17
CA PRO A 76 -34.53 15.21 2.37
C PRO A 76 -34.45 13.99 3.28
N SER A 77 -33.28 13.75 3.83
CA SER A 77 -32.95 12.71 4.80
C SER A 77 -32.18 13.29 5.99
N TRP A 78 -32.14 12.57 7.08
CA TRP A 78 -31.31 12.95 8.23
C TRP A 78 -29.90 12.43 8.05
N LEU A 79 -28.92 13.29 8.18
CA LEU A 79 -27.50 12.97 8.07
C LEU A 79 -26.79 13.18 9.41
N TRP A 80 -26.16 12.14 9.88
CA TRP A 80 -25.19 12.21 10.97
C TRP A 80 -23.78 12.17 10.42
N ILE A 81 -22.86 12.98 10.97
CA ILE A 81 -21.45 13.07 10.59
C ILE A 81 -20.58 13.00 11.83
N GLY A 82 -19.61 12.09 11.85
CA GLY A 82 -18.67 11.95 12.96
C GLY A 82 -17.77 10.72 12.86
N PRO A 83 -17.12 10.29 13.95
CA PRO A 83 -16.36 9.04 13.98
C PRO A 83 -17.28 7.83 13.80
N GLU A 84 -16.86 6.84 12.99
CA GLU A 84 -17.70 5.68 12.63
C GLU A 84 -18.14 4.86 13.85
N ASP A 85 -17.29 4.75 14.86
CA ASP A 85 -17.56 4.03 16.11
C ASP A 85 -18.57 4.75 17.05
N GLN A 86 -18.91 6.00 16.74
CA GLN A 86 -19.89 6.82 17.45
C GLN A 86 -21.20 7.01 16.67
N ALA A 87 -21.31 6.41 15.48
CA ALA A 87 -22.48 6.58 14.63
C ALA A 87 -23.74 6.03 15.31
N PRO A 88 -24.77 6.86 15.54
CA PRO A 88 -26.01 6.41 16.14
C PRO A 88 -26.78 5.51 15.17
N GLU A 89 -27.68 4.70 15.71
CA GLU A 89 -28.67 4.03 14.89
C GLU A 89 -29.66 5.04 14.31
N CYS A 90 -30.21 4.73 13.13
CA CYS A 90 -31.26 5.55 12.56
C CYS A 90 -32.50 5.54 13.47
N PRO A 91 -33.18 6.69 13.66
CA PRO A 91 -34.30 6.81 14.57
C PRO A 91 -35.48 5.85 14.31
N PHE A 92 -35.63 5.40 13.06
CA PHE A 92 -36.66 4.42 12.67
C PHE A 92 -36.08 2.99 12.52
N GLY A 93 -34.94 2.72 13.11
CA GLY A 93 -34.24 1.43 13.08
C GLY A 93 -33.31 1.24 11.88
N PRO A 94 -32.56 0.15 11.85
CA PRO A 94 -31.51 -0.08 10.85
C PRO A 94 -32.03 -0.20 9.41
N ALA A 95 -33.29 -0.55 9.22
CA ALA A 95 -33.91 -0.63 7.90
C ALA A 95 -34.16 0.74 7.24
N SER A 96 -33.96 1.85 7.97
CA SER A 96 -34.09 3.22 7.47
C SER A 96 -32.74 3.87 7.12
N VAL A 97 -31.65 3.13 7.11
CA VAL A 97 -30.36 3.62 6.59
C VAL A 97 -30.46 3.75 5.06
N SER A 98 -30.34 4.97 4.56
CA SER A 98 -30.38 5.27 3.13
C SER A 98 -29.01 5.48 2.51
N TYR A 99 -28.03 5.87 3.32
CA TYR A 99 -26.67 6.15 2.85
C TYR A 99 -25.64 5.91 3.93
N GLU A 100 -24.49 5.39 3.54
CA GLU A 100 -23.26 5.37 4.34
C GLU A 100 -22.06 5.75 3.48
N GLY A 101 -21.29 6.72 3.94
CA GLY A 101 -20.12 7.19 3.23
C GLY A 101 -19.02 7.64 4.17
N ARG A 102 -17.84 7.87 3.62
CA ARG A 102 -16.64 8.24 4.38
C ARG A 102 -15.90 9.37 3.71
N THR A 103 -15.19 10.19 4.52
CA THR A 103 -14.30 11.23 4.01
C THR A 103 -13.02 11.30 4.88
N ASP A 104 -12.10 12.21 4.55
CA ASP A 104 -10.82 12.36 5.23
C ASP A 104 -9.99 11.06 5.22
N LEU A 105 -9.81 10.52 4.01
CA LEU A 105 -8.98 9.33 3.79
C LEU A 105 -7.54 9.60 4.20
N VAL A 106 -7.03 8.80 5.13
CA VAL A 106 -5.61 8.72 5.48
C VAL A 106 -5.03 7.48 4.82
N ALA A 107 -4.18 7.70 3.83
CA ALA A 107 -3.58 6.65 3.02
C ALA A 107 -2.07 6.93 2.82
N PRO A 108 -1.25 6.91 3.88
CA PRO A 108 0.18 7.15 3.73
C PRO A 108 0.81 6.05 2.88
N THR A 109 1.75 6.45 2.04
CA THR A 109 2.49 5.56 1.15
C THR A 109 3.80 5.19 1.85
N ALA A 110 3.81 4.06 2.56
CA ALA A 110 4.99 3.53 3.22
C ALA A 110 5.08 2.01 3.06
N CYS A 111 6.31 1.50 2.98
CA CYS A 111 6.62 0.07 2.89
C CYS A 111 7.46 -0.36 4.08
N GLU A 112 7.39 -1.63 4.44
CA GLU A 112 8.34 -2.20 5.39
C GLU A 112 9.76 -2.04 4.86
N ALA A 113 10.71 -1.83 5.79
CA ALA A 113 12.11 -1.68 5.42
C ALA A 113 12.66 -3.00 4.86
N CYS A 114 13.39 -2.89 3.76
CA CYS A 114 14.17 -4.00 3.24
C CYS A 114 15.33 -4.35 4.17
N THR A 115 15.57 -5.64 4.36
CA THR A 115 16.72 -6.17 5.08
C THR A 115 17.48 -7.16 4.21
N CYS A 116 18.76 -7.36 4.50
CA CYS A 116 19.58 -8.37 3.82
C CYS A 116 20.14 -9.33 4.85
N GLN A 117 19.94 -10.62 4.63
CA GLN A 117 20.64 -11.65 5.39
C GLN A 117 22.13 -11.58 5.04
N PRO A 118 23.03 -11.76 6.01
CA PRO A 118 24.48 -11.75 5.75
C PRO A 118 24.86 -12.76 4.67
N PRO A 119 25.91 -12.50 3.90
CA PRO A 119 26.41 -13.43 2.91
C PRO A 119 26.93 -14.70 3.58
N THR A 120 26.90 -15.80 2.85
CA THR A 120 27.57 -17.05 3.27
C THR A 120 28.78 -17.28 2.41
N GLY A 121 29.83 -17.89 2.99
CA GLY A 121 31.03 -18.12 2.23
C GLY A 121 31.92 -19.20 2.86
N SER A 122 33.01 -19.48 2.20
CA SER A 122 34.05 -20.40 2.63
C SER A 122 35.42 -19.85 2.33
N CYS A 123 36.38 -20.32 3.08
CA CYS A 123 37.78 -19.92 2.99
C CYS A 123 38.65 -21.12 2.60
N ALA A 124 39.56 -20.93 1.67
CA ALA A 124 40.58 -21.91 1.32
C ALA A 124 41.97 -21.41 1.73
N LEU A 125 42.75 -22.31 2.31
CA LEU A 125 44.15 -22.05 2.68
C LEU A 125 45.02 -21.83 1.43
N PRO A 126 46.01 -20.93 1.50
CA PRO A 126 46.92 -20.75 0.39
C PRO A 126 47.87 -21.94 0.28
N SER A 127 48.07 -22.41 -0.93
CA SER A 127 49.09 -23.44 -1.22
C SER A 127 50.50 -22.85 -1.44
N LYS A 128 50.58 -21.55 -1.73
CA LYS A 128 51.85 -20.92 -2.07
C LYS A 128 52.46 -20.24 -0.83
N LEU A 129 53.58 -20.76 -0.41
CA LEU A 129 54.48 -20.23 0.60
C LEU A 129 55.88 -20.11 -0.01
N THR A 130 56.57 -18.98 0.21
CA THR A 130 57.85 -18.69 -0.42
C THR A 130 58.83 -18.15 0.58
N ALA A 131 59.93 -18.87 0.80
CA ALA A 131 61.06 -18.39 1.62
C ALA A 131 61.98 -17.50 0.76
N SER A 132 62.55 -16.47 1.36
CA SER A 132 63.51 -15.55 0.72
C SER A 132 64.83 -15.48 1.50
N LYS A 133 65.93 -15.24 0.78
CA LYS A 133 67.24 -14.98 1.34
C LYS A 133 67.46 -13.56 1.85
N SER A 134 66.40 -12.74 1.89
CA SER A 134 66.41 -11.40 2.47
C SER A 134 65.23 -11.21 3.41
N VAL A 135 65.29 -10.19 4.26
CA VAL A 135 64.16 -9.73 5.07
C VAL A 135 63.04 -9.14 4.20
N CYS A 136 61.83 -9.09 4.74
CA CYS A 136 60.63 -8.65 4.01
C CYS A 136 60.75 -7.24 3.37
N SER A 137 61.51 -6.36 4.01
CA SER A 137 61.73 -4.98 3.52
C SER A 137 62.67 -4.86 2.31
N ILE A 138 63.40 -5.93 1.93
CA ILE A 138 64.34 -5.93 0.83
C ILE A 138 63.88 -6.88 -0.28
N PRO A 139 63.23 -6.37 -1.36
CA PRO A 139 62.77 -7.21 -2.45
C PRO A 139 63.90 -7.66 -3.37
N GLY A 140 63.64 -8.70 -4.21
CA GLY A 140 64.52 -9.13 -5.29
C GLY A 140 65.55 -10.16 -4.92
N ALA A 141 65.65 -10.66 -3.70
CA ALA A 141 66.55 -11.76 -3.31
C ALA A 141 66.05 -13.10 -3.88
N PRO A 142 66.94 -14.08 -4.03
CA PRO A 142 66.57 -15.43 -4.43
C PRO A 142 65.55 -16.04 -3.50
N THR A 143 64.53 -16.68 -4.06
CA THR A 143 63.46 -17.31 -3.31
C THR A 143 63.51 -18.84 -3.42
N THR A 144 62.98 -19.53 -2.42
CA THR A 144 62.80 -20.97 -2.40
C THR A 144 61.35 -21.31 -2.10
N SER A 145 60.76 -22.18 -2.91
CA SER A 145 59.40 -22.64 -2.71
C SER A 145 59.26 -23.44 -1.44
N PHE A 146 58.25 -23.14 -0.65
CA PHE A 146 57.85 -23.87 0.57
C PHE A 146 56.37 -24.21 0.50
N ASN A 147 55.88 -24.50 -0.69
CA ASN A 147 54.48 -24.69 -0.97
C ASN A 147 53.85 -25.83 -0.18
N ALA A 148 52.59 -25.66 0.19
CA ALA A 148 51.71 -26.71 0.67
C ALA A 148 51.02 -27.41 -0.50
N PRO A 149 50.38 -28.57 -0.32
CA PRO A 149 49.56 -29.22 -1.36
C PRO A 149 48.39 -28.35 -1.78
N ALA A 150 47.89 -28.59 -2.97
CA ALA A 150 46.70 -27.93 -3.46
C ALA A 150 45.60 -28.95 -3.80
N PRO A 151 44.45 -28.95 -3.12
CA PRO A 151 44.05 -28.07 -2.00
C PRO A 151 44.77 -28.47 -0.67
N TRP A 152 45.06 -27.47 0.17
CA TRP A 152 45.57 -27.70 1.51
C TRP A 152 44.46 -27.65 2.56
N ASP A 153 44.36 -28.70 3.35
CA ASP A 153 43.38 -28.83 4.42
C ASP A 153 43.87 -28.39 5.80
N GLY A 154 45.18 -27.94 5.87
CA GLY A 154 45.79 -27.48 7.09
C GLY A 154 46.53 -28.58 7.86
N HIS A 155 46.40 -29.84 7.47
CA HIS A 155 47.17 -30.91 8.05
C HIS A 155 48.66 -30.69 7.83
N CYS A 156 49.49 -31.34 8.67
CA CYS A 156 50.93 -31.27 8.60
C CYS A 156 51.43 -31.65 7.21
N ASP A 157 52.17 -30.74 6.59
CA ASP A 157 52.83 -30.98 5.31
C ASP A 157 54.34 -30.74 5.41
N SER A 158 55.10 -31.73 4.93
CA SER A 158 56.56 -31.73 4.85
C SER A 158 57.08 -32.07 3.45
N THR A 159 56.20 -32.00 2.44
CA THR A 159 56.54 -32.36 1.03
C THR A 159 57.58 -31.43 0.45
N THR A 160 57.60 -30.16 0.85
CA THR A 160 58.59 -29.17 0.46
C THR A 160 59.33 -28.67 1.71
N GLN A 161 60.65 -28.58 1.59
CA GLN A 161 61.52 -28.12 2.67
C GLN A 161 62.43 -26.99 2.18
N VAL A 162 62.89 -26.16 3.09
CA VAL A 162 63.86 -25.08 2.81
C VAL A 162 65.17 -25.38 3.48
N PRO A 163 66.33 -25.47 2.73
CA PRO A 163 67.61 -25.78 3.31
C PRO A 163 68.14 -24.65 4.16
N GLN A 164 69.13 -25.02 5.02
CA GLN A 164 69.91 -24.08 5.86
C GLN A 164 70.46 -22.95 4.99
N GLY A 165 70.37 -21.71 5.43
CA GLY A 165 70.86 -20.53 4.72
C GLY A 165 69.98 -19.96 3.66
N ALA A 166 68.75 -20.50 3.48
CA ALA A 166 67.84 -20.05 2.43
C ALA A 166 66.61 -19.33 2.95
N ALA A 167 66.29 -19.33 4.27
CA ALA A 167 65.10 -18.66 4.81
C ALA A 167 65.45 -17.52 5.77
N TYR A 168 65.37 -16.29 5.33
CA TYR A 168 65.46 -15.07 6.12
C TYR A 168 64.11 -14.44 6.35
N SER A 169 63.23 -14.59 5.37
CA SER A 169 61.80 -14.28 5.49
C SER A 169 60.93 -15.35 4.82
N LEU A 170 59.66 -15.36 5.16
CA LEU A 170 58.63 -16.22 4.57
C LEU A 170 57.45 -15.38 4.15
N THR A 171 57.08 -15.44 2.87
CA THR A 171 55.84 -14.88 2.36
C THR A 171 54.82 -15.98 2.24
N ILE A 172 53.63 -15.73 2.78
CA ILE A 172 52.46 -16.61 2.73
C ILE A 172 51.40 -15.88 1.95
N ASP A 173 50.88 -16.46 0.88
CA ASP A 173 49.83 -15.85 0.09
C ASP A 173 48.54 -15.69 0.91
N ALA A 174 47.62 -14.83 0.44
CA ALA A 174 46.34 -14.60 1.07
C ALA A 174 45.43 -15.84 1.02
N LEU A 175 44.51 -15.96 1.95
CA LEU A 175 43.41 -16.92 1.85
C LEU A 175 42.54 -16.59 0.64
N THR A 176 42.08 -17.63 -0.04
CA THR A 176 41.07 -17.48 -1.08
C THR A 176 39.70 -17.53 -0.44
N MET A 177 38.90 -16.51 -0.70
CA MET A 177 37.52 -16.42 -0.23
C MET A 177 36.55 -16.71 -1.40
N THR A 178 35.59 -17.60 -1.15
CA THR A 178 34.45 -17.81 -2.04
C THR A 178 33.20 -17.39 -1.28
N GLU A 179 32.41 -16.51 -1.87
CA GLU A 179 31.29 -15.89 -1.20
C GLU A 179 30.03 -15.88 -2.07
N ASN A 180 28.88 -16.21 -1.47
CA ASN A 180 27.57 -16.05 -2.08
C ASN A 180 27.01 -14.67 -1.71
N GLY A 181 26.18 -14.12 -2.56
CA GLY A 181 25.50 -12.84 -2.29
C GLY A 181 24.54 -12.93 -1.10
N CYS A 182 24.16 -11.78 -0.59
CA CYS A 182 23.13 -11.67 0.44
C CYS A 182 21.74 -12.00 -0.11
N THR A 183 20.88 -12.52 0.76
CA THR A 183 19.49 -12.81 0.42
C THR A 183 18.59 -11.73 1.00
N PRO A 184 17.71 -11.10 0.18
CA PRO A 184 16.78 -10.11 0.69
C PRO A 184 15.69 -10.76 1.54
N GLY A 185 15.31 -10.08 2.60
CA GLY A 185 14.19 -10.47 3.45
C GLY A 185 13.43 -9.23 3.93
N PRO A 186 12.16 -9.11 3.58
CA PRO A 186 11.36 -9.93 2.67
C PRO A 186 11.69 -9.63 1.20
N THR A 187 11.34 -10.53 0.28
CA THR A 187 11.52 -10.28 -1.16
C THR A 187 10.57 -9.20 -1.68
N LEU A 188 9.37 -9.15 -1.14
CA LEU A 188 8.38 -8.09 -1.40
C LEU A 188 7.89 -7.56 -0.04
N PRO A 189 8.24 -6.32 0.31
CA PRO A 189 7.84 -5.76 1.60
C PRO A 189 6.34 -5.47 1.63
N ALA A 190 5.72 -5.61 2.80
CA ALA A 190 4.32 -5.27 2.99
C ALA A 190 4.12 -3.74 3.08
N LYS A 191 2.91 -3.29 2.76
CA LYS A 191 2.49 -1.91 3.04
C LYS A 191 2.36 -1.75 4.56
N VAL A 192 3.09 -0.80 5.14
CA VAL A 192 3.17 -0.62 6.61
C VAL A 192 1.88 -0.03 7.18
N VAL A 193 1.15 0.77 6.40
CA VAL A 193 0.00 1.52 6.92
C VAL A 193 -1.28 1.11 6.25
N SER A 194 -2.25 0.69 7.07
CA SER A 194 -3.63 0.43 6.63
C SER A 194 -4.31 1.74 6.21
N LEU A 195 -5.21 1.64 5.24
CA LEU A 195 -6.15 2.70 4.91
C LEU A 195 -7.10 2.94 6.07
N ARG A 196 -7.34 4.20 6.40
CA ARG A 196 -8.36 4.58 7.37
C ARG A 196 -9.09 5.84 6.92
N TRP A 197 -10.35 5.90 7.29
CA TRP A 197 -11.16 7.09 7.16
C TRP A 197 -11.31 7.74 8.53
N ASN A 198 -11.23 9.05 8.60
CA ASN A 198 -11.38 9.77 9.88
C ASN A 198 -12.83 10.22 10.11
N THR A 199 -13.62 10.35 9.06
CA THR A 199 -14.99 10.84 9.13
C THR A 199 -15.92 9.88 8.41
N PHE A 200 -17.02 9.58 9.05
CA PHE A 200 -18.11 8.74 8.56
C PHE A 200 -19.41 9.55 8.53
N ALA A 201 -20.26 9.25 7.58
CA ALA A 201 -21.60 9.81 7.48
C ALA A 201 -22.62 8.69 7.36
N ARG A 202 -23.74 8.83 8.07
CA ARG A 202 -24.90 7.95 7.97
C ARG A 202 -26.15 8.76 7.64
N GLY A 203 -26.73 8.48 6.46
CA GLY A 203 -28.01 8.99 6.03
C GLY A 203 -29.14 8.08 6.52
N CYS A 204 -30.21 8.67 7.04
CA CYS A 204 -31.40 7.96 7.50
C CYS A 204 -32.62 8.49 6.79
N ASP A 205 -33.42 7.59 6.23
CA ASP A 205 -34.70 7.95 5.64
C ASP A 205 -35.63 8.59 6.66
N VAL A 206 -36.25 9.65 6.24
CA VAL A 206 -37.26 10.34 7.03
C VAL A 206 -38.58 10.37 6.25
N LYS A 207 -39.65 9.96 6.91
CA LYS A 207 -41.00 10.07 6.34
C LYS A 207 -41.59 11.45 6.63
N LEU A 208 -41.23 12.42 5.79
CA LEU A 208 -41.80 13.75 5.88
C LEU A 208 -43.16 13.80 5.16
N PRO A 209 -44.16 14.51 5.73
CA PRO A 209 -45.39 14.77 5.02
C PRO A 209 -45.11 15.52 3.70
N VAL A 210 -45.71 15.03 2.63
CA VAL A 210 -45.56 15.66 1.30
C VAL A 210 -46.24 17.05 1.33
N GLY A 211 -45.53 18.05 0.81
CA GLY A 211 -46.05 19.40 0.69
C GLY A 211 -47.03 19.57 -0.50
N PRO A 212 -47.65 20.73 -0.62
CA PRO A 212 -48.62 21.01 -1.66
C PRO A 212 -48.01 21.13 -3.08
N LEU A 213 -46.71 21.35 -3.16
CA LEU A 213 -45.97 21.49 -4.40
C LEU A 213 -45.05 20.27 -4.62
N GLU A 214 -44.77 20.00 -5.88
CA GLU A 214 -43.75 18.97 -6.23
C GLU A 214 -42.42 19.28 -5.56
N ARG A 215 -41.77 18.26 -5.00
CA ARG A 215 -40.51 18.39 -4.27
C ARG A 215 -40.55 19.35 -3.08
N THR A 216 -41.66 19.35 -2.37
CA THR A 216 -41.77 20.00 -1.09
C THR A 216 -42.14 19.00 -0.01
N ALA A 217 -41.59 19.16 1.19
CA ALA A 217 -41.94 18.39 2.36
C ALA A 217 -42.10 19.30 3.57
N CYS A 218 -43.02 18.95 4.45
CA CYS A 218 -43.17 19.62 5.74
C CYS A 218 -42.11 19.07 6.69
N VAL A 219 -41.24 19.93 7.17
CA VAL A 219 -40.24 19.61 8.22
C VAL A 219 -40.74 20.21 9.53
N PRO A 220 -41.24 19.39 10.46
CA PRO A 220 -41.65 19.88 11.79
C PRO A 220 -40.46 20.46 12.55
N ALA A 221 -40.67 21.56 13.28
CA ALA A 221 -39.62 22.30 13.98
C ALA A 221 -38.86 21.46 15.03
N ASP A 222 -39.50 20.46 15.63
CA ASP A 222 -39.00 19.69 16.77
C ASP A 222 -38.59 18.25 16.41
N THR A 223 -38.44 17.91 15.10
CA THR A 223 -38.24 16.50 14.68
C THR A 223 -36.82 16.12 14.36
N LEU A 224 -35.87 17.07 14.36
CA LEU A 224 -34.48 16.75 14.05
C LEU A 224 -33.84 16.05 15.27
N PRO A 225 -33.42 14.78 15.14
CA PRO A 225 -32.74 14.10 16.26
C PRO A 225 -31.42 14.80 16.60
N PRO A 226 -31.01 14.80 17.86
CA PRO A 226 -29.76 15.42 18.26
C PRO A 226 -28.56 14.88 17.45
N GLY A 227 -27.75 15.77 16.90
CA GLY A 227 -26.57 15.43 16.11
C GLY A 227 -26.82 15.07 14.64
N PHE A 228 -28.08 15.11 14.18
CA PHE A 228 -28.41 14.97 12.79
C PHE A 228 -28.66 16.34 12.12
N ASN A 229 -28.36 16.41 10.82
CA ASN A 229 -28.68 17.52 9.94
C ASN A 229 -29.70 17.08 8.91
N LEU A 230 -30.54 17.98 8.43
CA LEU A 230 -31.42 17.72 7.31
C LEU A 230 -30.67 17.99 6.01
N CYS A 231 -30.54 16.99 5.16
CA CYS A 231 -29.75 17.08 3.92
C CYS A 231 -30.50 16.45 2.75
N ILE A 232 -30.16 16.88 1.54
CA ILE A 232 -30.55 16.25 0.27
C ILE A 232 -29.32 15.56 -0.32
N PHE A 233 -29.54 14.45 -1.02
CA PHE A 233 -28.50 13.58 -1.56
C PHE A 233 -28.44 13.65 -3.08
N HIS A 234 -27.24 13.52 -3.63
CA HIS A 234 -27.00 13.35 -5.06
C HIS A 234 -25.76 12.46 -5.28
N GLU A 235 -25.87 11.49 -6.16
CA GLU A 235 -24.72 10.71 -6.61
C GLU A 235 -23.73 11.58 -7.38
N GLY A 236 -22.44 11.39 -7.10
CA GLY A 236 -21.36 12.18 -7.70
C GLY A 236 -21.11 13.51 -7.00
N GLU A 237 -20.09 14.23 -7.49
CA GLU A 237 -19.76 15.55 -6.97
C GLU A 237 -20.62 16.62 -7.63
N ARG A 238 -21.31 17.43 -6.82
CA ARG A 238 -22.17 18.54 -7.26
C ARG A 238 -22.02 19.73 -6.33
N ASP A 239 -22.34 20.91 -6.82
CA ASP A 239 -22.42 22.10 -6.01
C ASP A 239 -23.82 22.26 -5.39
N CYS A 240 -23.85 22.68 -4.12
CA CYS A 240 -25.09 22.96 -3.42
C CYS A 240 -25.73 24.29 -3.85
N LEU A 241 -24.93 25.20 -4.31
CA LEU A 241 -25.34 26.54 -4.75
C LEU A 241 -25.33 26.62 -6.27
N ASP A 242 -26.51 26.56 -6.91
CA ASP A 242 -26.69 27.06 -8.27
C ASP A 242 -27.27 28.47 -8.22
N GLU A 243 -26.84 29.36 -9.11
CA GLU A 243 -27.32 30.72 -9.18
C GLU A 243 -28.85 30.77 -9.27
N GLY A 244 -29.50 31.42 -8.32
CA GLY A 244 -30.94 31.68 -8.33
C GLY A 244 -31.86 30.62 -7.70
N SER A 245 -31.34 29.61 -7.03
CA SER A 245 -32.17 28.47 -6.56
C SER A 245 -33.01 28.71 -5.30
N GLY A 246 -32.68 29.70 -4.47
CA GLY A 246 -33.36 29.90 -3.18
C GLY A 246 -33.36 28.69 -2.23
N SER A 247 -32.50 27.71 -2.49
CA SER A 247 -32.41 26.49 -1.71
C SER A 247 -31.91 26.76 -0.30
N VAL A 248 -32.55 26.14 0.66
CA VAL A 248 -32.11 26.17 2.08
C VAL A 248 -30.98 25.18 2.37
N PHE A 249 -30.67 24.28 1.43
CA PHE A 249 -29.61 23.27 1.54
C PHE A 249 -28.31 23.81 0.94
N THR A 250 -27.52 24.51 1.74
CA THR A 250 -26.36 25.27 1.27
C THR A 250 -25.03 24.74 1.75
N GLU A 251 -25.01 23.94 2.81
CA GLU A 251 -23.79 23.36 3.35
C GLU A 251 -23.41 22.08 2.61
N ARG A 252 -22.30 22.11 1.88
CA ARG A 252 -21.85 21.01 1.02
C ARG A 252 -20.92 20.05 1.74
N HIS A 253 -21.29 18.77 1.74
CA HIS A 253 -20.46 17.67 2.17
C HIS A 253 -20.26 16.67 1.02
N VAL A 254 -19.05 16.15 0.86
CA VAL A 254 -18.74 15.08 -0.11
C VAL A 254 -18.18 13.90 0.63
N PHE A 255 -18.83 12.77 0.46
CA PHE A 255 -18.43 11.49 0.99
C PHE A 255 -18.20 10.50 -0.13
N TYR A 256 -17.54 9.38 0.18
CA TYR A 256 -17.15 8.36 -0.77
C TYR A 256 -17.55 7.00 -0.20
N GLU A 257 -18.01 6.09 -1.05
CA GLU A 257 -18.38 4.73 -0.62
C GLU A 257 -17.18 3.82 -0.47
N GLY A 258 -16.08 4.11 -1.17
CA GLY A 258 -14.91 3.26 -1.16
C GLY A 258 -13.61 3.93 -1.56
N VAL A 259 -12.59 3.10 -1.66
CA VAL A 259 -11.26 3.48 -2.07
C VAL A 259 -10.66 2.41 -3.00
N GLU A 260 -10.05 2.84 -4.08
CA GLU A 260 -9.20 2.02 -4.92
C GLU A 260 -7.75 2.21 -4.48
N ASP A 261 -7.16 1.14 -3.92
CA ASP A 261 -5.79 1.16 -3.41
C ASP A 261 -4.80 0.61 -4.42
N ALA A 262 -4.20 1.48 -5.22
CA ALA A 262 -3.15 1.16 -6.19
C ALA A 262 -1.73 1.34 -5.62
N ARG A 263 -1.56 1.52 -4.29
CA ARG A 263 -0.24 1.60 -3.66
C ARG A 263 0.50 0.28 -3.76
N GLN A 264 1.79 0.35 -4.05
CA GLN A 264 2.66 -0.80 -4.22
C GLN A 264 4.02 -0.53 -3.58
N CYS A 265 4.74 -1.61 -3.28
CA CYS A 265 6.12 -1.56 -2.82
C CYS A 265 7.01 -2.22 -3.88
N SER A 266 8.16 -1.62 -4.20
CA SER A 266 9.15 -2.27 -5.05
C SER A 266 9.79 -3.45 -4.31
N ALA A 267 10.24 -4.44 -5.07
CA ALA A 267 10.92 -5.61 -4.51
C ALA A 267 12.21 -5.20 -3.78
N CYS A 268 12.52 -5.92 -2.70
CA CYS A 268 13.79 -5.79 -2.02
C CYS A 268 14.92 -6.49 -2.77
N THR A 269 16.06 -5.86 -2.87
CA THR A 269 17.29 -6.40 -3.41
C THR A 269 18.45 -6.12 -2.45
N CYS A 270 19.53 -6.89 -2.59
CA CYS A 270 20.76 -6.69 -1.81
C CYS A 270 21.90 -6.30 -2.75
N GLY A 271 22.65 -5.29 -2.37
CA GLY A 271 23.90 -4.95 -3.05
C GLY A 271 25.00 -5.98 -2.81
N ALA A 272 26.17 -5.74 -3.36
CA ALA A 272 27.33 -6.62 -3.16
C ALA A 272 27.76 -6.65 -1.70
N PRO A 273 28.24 -7.82 -1.18
CA PRO A 273 28.81 -7.92 0.16
C PRO A 273 30.02 -7.00 0.34
N THR A 274 30.13 -6.41 1.52
CA THR A 274 31.27 -5.59 1.91
C THR A 274 31.74 -5.95 3.30
N GLY A 275 33.06 -5.97 3.52
CA GLY A 275 33.64 -6.25 4.83
C GLY A 275 33.76 -7.73 5.20
N SER A 276 33.45 -8.65 4.28
CA SER A 276 33.71 -10.07 4.48
C SER A 276 35.22 -10.35 4.56
N ALA A 277 35.58 -11.29 5.36
CA ALA A 277 36.99 -11.68 5.53
C ALA A 277 37.16 -13.17 5.82
N CYS A 278 38.29 -13.70 5.39
CA CYS A 278 38.75 -14.99 5.81
C CYS A 278 39.95 -14.82 6.74
N THR A 279 40.05 -15.64 7.79
CA THR A 279 41.23 -15.72 8.70
C THR A 279 41.61 -17.16 8.97
N ALA A 280 42.89 -17.41 9.17
CA ALA A 280 43.44 -18.68 9.66
C ALA A 280 44.78 -18.42 10.38
N THR A 281 45.30 -19.45 11.03
CA THR A 281 46.65 -19.41 11.60
C THR A 281 47.53 -20.44 10.93
N ILE A 282 48.82 -20.11 10.75
CA ILE A 282 49.81 -21.03 10.21
C ILE A 282 50.97 -21.16 11.19
N SER A 283 51.49 -22.38 11.36
CA SER A 283 52.67 -22.67 12.11
C SER A 283 53.73 -23.30 11.21
N ILE A 284 54.98 -22.85 11.35
CA ILE A 284 56.14 -23.28 10.57
C ILE A 284 57.17 -23.91 11.52
N TYR A 285 57.66 -25.10 11.17
CA TYR A 285 58.52 -25.89 12.01
C TYR A 285 59.97 -25.95 11.49
N LYS A 286 60.92 -26.19 12.35
CA LYS A 286 62.36 -26.28 12.03
C LYS A 286 62.63 -27.40 11.03
N GLY A 287 63.71 -27.28 10.26
CA GLY A 287 64.02 -28.19 9.15
C GLY A 287 64.21 -29.68 9.52
N ALA A 288 64.49 -29.99 10.78
CA ALA A 288 64.51 -31.36 11.24
C ALA A 288 63.19 -31.97 11.62
N ASP A 289 62.14 -31.12 11.74
CA ASP A 289 60.76 -31.54 12.07
C ASP A 289 59.90 -31.72 10.81
N LEU A 290 59.55 -32.96 10.51
CA LEU A 290 58.71 -33.36 9.40
C LEU A 290 57.29 -33.76 9.87
N THR A 291 56.99 -33.62 11.15
CA THR A 291 55.77 -34.12 11.78
C THR A 291 54.92 -33.02 12.41
N CYS A 292 55.33 -31.76 12.31
CA CYS A 292 54.64 -30.59 12.88
C CYS A 292 54.43 -30.68 14.42
N SER A 293 55.33 -31.37 15.11
CA SER A 293 55.27 -31.60 16.58
C SER A 293 56.42 -31.01 17.36
N GLY A 294 57.49 -30.56 16.68
CA GLY A 294 58.66 -30.00 17.24
C GLY A 294 58.72 -28.49 17.40
N PRO A 295 59.92 -27.94 17.63
CA PRO A 295 60.05 -26.48 17.77
C PRO A 295 59.69 -25.72 16.52
N THR A 296 58.89 -24.68 16.68
CA THR A 296 58.46 -23.79 15.60
C THR A 296 59.53 -22.74 15.25
N VAL A 297 59.58 -22.34 13.98
CA VAL A 297 60.25 -21.14 13.49
C VAL A 297 59.35 -19.94 13.65
N ALA A 298 58.05 -20.18 13.37
CA ALA A 298 56.99 -19.24 13.61
C ALA A 298 55.72 -20.01 14.01
N ASN A 299 55.01 -19.53 15.03
CA ASN A 299 53.85 -20.20 15.57
C ASN A 299 52.60 -19.28 15.55
N GLY A 300 51.51 -19.80 15.06
CA GLY A 300 50.23 -19.11 15.11
C GLY A 300 50.18 -17.78 14.32
N ILE A 301 50.86 -17.72 13.19
CA ILE A 301 50.85 -16.54 12.31
C ILE A 301 49.44 -16.37 11.76
N THR A 302 48.80 -15.25 12.08
CA THR A 302 47.50 -14.92 11.49
C THR A 302 47.65 -14.49 10.02
N ILE A 303 46.97 -15.17 9.15
CA ILE A 303 46.83 -14.83 7.73
C ILE A 303 45.37 -14.49 7.42
N SER A 304 45.14 -13.71 6.40
CA SER A 304 43.79 -13.27 6.02
C SER A 304 43.62 -13.21 4.50
N SER A 305 42.38 -12.97 4.08
CA SER A 305 42.03 -12.69 2.67
C SER A 305 42.41 -11.28 2.22
N ALA A 306 42.85 -10.40 3.13
CA ALA A 306 43.17 -9.01 2.78
C ALA A 306 44.45 -8.88 1.93
N GLY A 307 45.36 -9.85 2.02
CA GLY A 307 46.59 -9.85 1.25
C GLY A 307 47.63 -10.83 1.80
N PRO A 308 48.74 -11.02 1.09
CA PRO A 308 49.83 -11.86 1.54
C PRO A 308 50.52 -11.28 2.78
N VAL A 309 51.01 -12.18 3.64
CA VAL A 309 51.76 -11.83 4.83
C VAL A 309 53.22 -12.19 4.62
N CYS A 310 54.12 -11.23 4.84
CA CYS A 310 55.55 -11.51 4.92
C CYS A 310 56.00 -11.48 6.38
N LEU A 311 56.78 -12.49 6.79
CA LEU A 311 57.29 -12.68 8.14
C LEU A 311 58.81 -12.78 8.09
N ASP A 312 59.51 -11.94 8.82
CA ASP A 312 60.96 -12.08 9.04
C ASP A 312 61.24 -13.19 10.05
N ILE A 313 62.15 -14.07 9.70
CA ILE A 313 62.53 -15.21 10.57
C ILE A 313 63.50 -14.73 11.63
N ALA A 314 63.14 -14.93 12.91
CA ALA A 314 63.92 -14.44 14.07
C ALA A 314 65.37 -14.91 14.09
N LEU A 315 65.65 -16.11 13.59
CA LEU A 315 66.98 -16.65 13.39
C LEU A 315 67.21 -16.82 11.87
N PRO A 316 67.72 -15.78 11.17
CA PRO A 316 67.88 -15.81 9.72
C PRO A 316 68.74 -16.99 9.25
N GLY A 317 68.29 -17.55 8.12
CA GLY A 317 68.94 -18.69 7.48
C GLY A 317 68.60 -20.06 8.09
N GLN A 318 67.60 -20.14 8.98
CA GLN A 318 67.15 -21.41 9.56
C GLN A 318 66.51 -22.31 8.47
N ALA A 319 66.76 -23.63 8.52
CA ALA A 319 66.01 -24.55 7.64
C ALA A 319 64.58 -24.69 8.08
N LEU A 320 63.61 -24.81 7.08
CA LEU A 320 62.18 -25.06 7.31
C LEU A 320 61.84 -26.48 6.90
N GLY A 321 61.22 -27.27 7.82
CA GLY A 321 60.91 -28.68 7.61
C GLY A 321 59.46 -28.96 7.23
N SER A 322 58.54 -28.51 8.07
CA SER A 322 57.11 -28.74 7.89
C SER A 322 56.29 -27.52 8.22
N LYS A 323 55.03 -27.59 7.87
CA LYS A 323 54.04 -26.54 8.12
C LYS A 323 52.65 -27.13 8.42
N SER A 324 51.88 -26.44 9.24
CA SER A 324 50.46 -26.76 9.49
C SER A 324 49.64 -25.50 9.60
N ALA A 325 48.34 -25.62 9.37
CA ALA A 325 47.40 -24.51 9.56
C ALA A 325 46.29 -24.91 10.51
N GLY A 326 45.78 -23.94 11.24
CA GLY A 326 44.50 -24.05 11.97
C GLY A 326 43.31 -23.95 11.03
N PRO A 327 42.10 -24.17 11.56
CA PRO A 327 40.87 -24.06 10.78
C PRO A 327 40.71 -22.65 10.20
N THR A 328 40.18 -22.60 9.00
CA THR A 328 39.78 -21.32 8.38
C THR A 328 38.47 -20.82 9.00
N THR A 329 38.38 -19.53 9.21
CA THR A 329 37.18 -18.88 9.71
C THR A 329 36.71 -17.83 8.66
N TYR A 330 35.49 -18.01 8.18
CA TYR A 330 34.82 -17.01 7.37
C TYR A 330 34.06 -16.03 8.27
N LEU A 331 34.27 -14.75 8.08
CA LEU A 331 33.58 -13.65 8.76
C LEU A 331 32.65 -13.01 7.69
N PRO A 332 31.33 -13.14 7.85
CA PRO A 332 30.40 -12.53 6.88
C PRO A 332 30.44 -11.01 6.97
N GLY A 333 30.38 -10.36 5.82
CA GLY A 333 30.20 -8.93 5.70
C GLY A 333 28.73 -8.53 5.78
N MET A 334 28.45 -7.34 5.27
CA MET A 334 27.09 -6.80 5.17
C MET A 334 26.79 -6.40 3.73
N CYS A 335 25.51 -6.50 3.35
CA CYS A 335 25.05 -6.01 2.07
C CYS A 335 24.09 -4.81 2.29
N PRO A 336 24.23 -3.73 1.54
CA PRO A 336 23.25 -2.66 1.57
C PRO A 336 21.91 -3.16 1.05
N ALA A 337 20.86 -2.94 1.82
CA ALA A 337 19.50 -3.21 1.38
C ALA A 337 19.05 -2.10 0.43
N MET A 338 18.34 -2.46 -0.64
CA MET A 338 17.80 -1.57 -1.65
C MET A 338 16.39 -1.99 -2.01
N GLY A 339 15.61 -1.05 -2.58
CA GLY A 339 14.19 -1.28 -2.86
C GLY A 339 13.31 -0.97 -1.66
N GLY A 340 12.09 -1.50 -1.65
CA GLY A 340 11.08 -1.12 -0.66
C GLY A 340 10.51 0.27 -0.89
N ASP A 341 10.70 0.83 -2.10
CA ASP A 341 10.18 2.13 -2.45
C ASP A 341 8.68 2.05 -2.67
N ALA A 342 7.97 2.97 -2.03
CA ALA A 342 6.53 3.05 -2.17
C ALA A 342 6.15 3.79 -3.46
N SER A 343 5.14 3.30 -4.16
CA SER A 343 4.60 3.89 -5.39
C SER A 343 3.08 3.75 -5.46
N GLY A 344 2.45 4.44 -6.43
CA GLY A 344 1.00 4.47 -6.57
C GLY A 344 0.32 5.33 -5.51
N SER A 345 -1.01 5.32 -5.51
CA SER A 345 -1.85 6.09 -4.61
C SER A 345 -3.13 5.34 -4.28
N ALA A 346 -3.80 5.76 -3.21
CA ALA A 346 -5.18 5.37 -2.92
C ALA A 346 -6.10 6.49 -3.41
N VAL A 347 -7.10 6.13 -4.22
CA VAL A 347 -8.05 7.07 -4.82
C VAL A 347 -9.43 6.79 -4.25
N LYS A 348 -10.11 7.83 -3.78
CA LYS A 348 -11.48 7.76 -3.31
C LYS A 348 -12.41 7.52 -4.51
N ILE A 349 -13.37 6.61 -4.37
CA ILE A 349 -14.31 6.24 -5.45
C ILE A 349 -15.76 6.39 -5.00
N ASN A 350 -16.65 6.47 -5.99
CA ASN A 350 -18.09 6.63 -5.80
C ASN A 350 -18.40 7.81 -4.88
N PRO A 351 -18.10 9.05 -5.32
CA PRO A 351 -18.46 10.23 -4.55
C PRO A 351 -19.97 10.42 -4.50
N ALA A 352 -20.44 10.94 -3.38
CA ALA A 352 -21.80 11.43 -3.22
C ALA A 352 -21.75 12.81 -2.56
N THR A 353 -22.63 13.70 -2.99
CA THR A 353 -22.77 15.02 -2.40
C THR A 353 -24.03 15.07 -1.55
N LEU A 354 -23.88 15.55 -0.34
CA LEU A 354 -24.99 15.87 0.54
C LEU A 354 -24.98 17.38 0.78
N CYS A 355 -26.08 18.01 0.46
CA CYS A 355 -26.28 19.41 0.75
C CYS A 355 -27.20 19.54 1.95
N CYS A 356 -26.68 20.13 3.01
CA CYS A 356 -27.38 20.23 4.29
C CYS A 356 -27.88 21.63 4.54
N ARG A 357 -28.91 21.71 5.36
CA ARG A 357 -29.37 22.95 5.93
C ARG A 357 -28.40 23.36 7.06
N PRO A 358 -27.97 24.65 7.13
CA PRO A 358 -27.11 25.18 8.18
C PRO A 358 -27.73 25.05 9.58
#